data_f842d083b62a1a1a1a869282d4b5e11b
#
_entry.id   f842d083b62a1a1a1a869282d4b5e11b
#
_cell.length_a   1.000
_cell.length_b   1.000
_cell.length_c   1.000
_cell.angle_alpha   90.00
_cell.angle_beta   90.00
_cell.angle_gamma   90.00
#
_symmetry.space_group_name_H-M   'P 1'
#
loop_
_entity.id
_entity.type
_entity.pdbx_description
1 polymer ?
#
loop_
_entity_poly.entity_id
_entity_poly.type
_entity_poly.pdbx_seq_one_letter_code
_entity_poly.pdbx_strand_id
1 'polypeptide(L)'
;MQSTIVNLLQRGAGHAPAIFAPDREPLRYGMFREHVTGVVAALNGCGLGRNDRVAIVLPNGPHMATAFVSIATGATAAPLNPSYRAEEFRFFLEDLNARALVLMADSESPARAVAAEQNIPVIELEPNKNVAGLFELHSQRAVSSGSNASIVADDTALILHTSGTTSRPKIVPLSHGNLVASSRHIGETLALSADDCCLNIMPLFHIHGLLAALLASLAAGGSVVCTPGFNALKFFAWMAAFKPSWYTAVPTMHQAILTRAPRNRGT
;
A
#
# COMPACT_ATOMS: atom_id res chain seq x y z
N MET A 1 21.51 5.85 11.85
CA MET A 1 20.15 5.68 12.42
C MET A 1 19.47 4.57 11.67
N GLN A 2 19.03 3.55 12.38
CA GLN A 2 18.20 2.49 11.81
C GLN A 2 16.85 3.11 11.41
N SER A 3 16.53 3.09 10.12
CA SER A 3 15.38 3.79 9.55
C SER A 3 14.27 2.81 9.22
N THR A 4 13.08 3.06 9.73
CA THR A 4 11.88 2.29 9.41
C THR A 4 10.98 3.04 8.42
N ILE A 5 9.95 2.39 7.86
CA ILE A 5 9.04 3.00 6.88
C ILE A 5 8.43 4.30 7.41
N VAL A 6 8.04 4.36 8.69
CA VAL A 6 7.43 5.57 9.26
C VAL A 6 8.34 6.80 9.16
N ASN A 7 9.66 6.61 9.15
CA ASN A 7 10.60 7.71 9.01
C ASN A 7 10.54 8.38 7.62
N LEU A 8 10.04 7.69 6.60
CA LEU A 8 9.83 8.28 5.27
C LEU A 8 8.80 9.40 5.33
N LEU A 9 7.77 9.27 6.17
CA LEU A 9 6.73 10.29 6.32
C LEU A 9 7.23 11.58 7.00
N GLN A 10 8.40 11.56 7.62
CA GLN A 10 9.00 12.76 8.22
C GLN A 10 9.65 13.70 7.17
N ARG A 11 9.79 13.23 5.92
CA ARG A 11 10.39 14.02 4.84
C ARG A 11 9.45 15.11 4.32
N GLY A 12 8.15 14.86 4.27
CA GLY A 12 7.17 15.84 3.81
C GLY A 12 6.76 16.83 4.91
N ALA A 13 6.64 18.11 4.56
CA ALA A 13 6.10 19.12 5.45
C ALA A 13 4.66 18.78 5.85
N GLY A 14 4.27 19.02 7.10
CA GLY A 14 2.97 18.60 7.64
C GLY A 14 1.75 19.06 6.84
N HIS A 15 1.83 20.25 6.26
CA HIS A 15 0.78 20.85 5.43
C HIS A 15 0.82 20.40 3.97
N ALA A 16 1.92 19.81 3.50
CA ALA A 16 2.06 19.35 2.12
C ALA A 16 1.21 18.11 1.86
N PRO A 17 0.67 17.95 0.63
CA PRO A 17 -0.05 16.75 0.26
C PRO A 17 0.89 15.55 0.17
N ALA A 18 0.43 14.38 0.65
CA ALA A 18 1.12 13.10 0.52
C ALA A 18 0.41 12.17 -0.46
N ILE A 19 -0.92 12.03 -0.32
CA ILE A 19 -1.74 11.15 -1.15
C ILE A 19 -2.86 11.94 -1.79
N PHE A 20 -2.95 11.85 -3.10
CA PHE A 20 -4.09 12.30 -3.90
C PHE A 20 -4.91 11.10 -4.38
N ALA A 21 -6.16 11.31 -4.65
CA ALA A 21 -7.02 10.38 -5.37
C ALA A 21 -8.10 11.16 -6.15
N PRO A 22 -8.65 10.59 -7.23
CA PRO A 22 -9.78 11.20 -7.92
C PRO A 22 -10.95 11.45 -6.98
N ASP A 23 -11.59 12.61 -7.12
CA ASP A 23 -12.81 13.01 -6.42
C ASP A 23 -12.71 13.04 -4.89
N ARG A 24 -11.51 13.27 -4.34
CA ARG A 24 -11.25 13.34 -2.89
C ARG A 24 -10.29 14.46 -2.55
N GLU A 25 -10.45 15.00 -1.34
CA GLU A 25 -9.46 15.90 -0.76
C GLU A 25 -8.13 15.17 -0.52
N PRO A 26 -6.99 15.83 -0.73
CA PRO A 26 -5.69 15.21 -0.52
C PRO A 26 -5.42 14.92 0.97
N LEU A 27 -4.84 13.76 1.25
CA LEU A 27 -4.28 13.46 2.56
C LEU A 27 -2.93 14.19 2.70
N ARG A 28 -2.82 15.05 3.71
CA ARG A 28 -1.58 15.79 4.01
C ARG A 28 -0.67 14.98 4.93
N TYR A 29 0.63 15.23 4.87
CA TYR A 29 1.62 14.49 5.67
C TYR A 29 1.36 14.52 7.18
N GLY A 30 0.94 15.65 7.74
CA GLY A 30 0.59 15.76 9.16
C GLY A 30 -0.51 14.77 9.55
N MET A 31 -1.63 14.84 8.84
CA MET A 31 -2.77 13.96 9.04
C MET A 31 -2.42 12.48 8.74
N PHE A 32 -1.55 12.22 7.76
CA PHE A 32 -1.10 10.85 7.47
C PHE A 32 -0.30 10.26 8.62
N ARG A 33 0.59 11.02 9.25
CA ARG A 33 1.33 10.57 10.45
C ARG A 33 0.40 10.25 11.62
N GLU A 34 -0.58 11.11 11.86
CA GLU A 34 -1.62 10.88 12.89
C GLU A 34 -2.42 9.61 12.58
N HIS A 35 -2.84 9.48 11.32
CA HIS A 35 -3.56 8.29 10.85
C HIS A 35 -2.75 7.00 11.06
N VAL A 36 -1.47 6.98 10.67
CA VAL A 36 -0.58 5.83 10.91
C VAL A 36 -0.52 5.48 12.39
N THR A 37 -0.38 6.47 13.27
CA THR A 37 -0.36 6.26 14.72
C THR A 37 -1.67 5.63 15.22
N GLY A 38 -2.81 6.12 14.74
CA GLY A 38 -4.13 5.58 15.07
C GLY A 38 -4.31 4.12 14.58
N VAL A 39 -3.89 3.82 13.36
CA VAL A 39 -3.95 2.46 12.80
C VAL A 39 -3.06 1.50 13.59
N VAL A 40 -1.84 1.90 13.95
CA VAL A 40 -0.94 1.07 14.79
C VAL A 40 -1.58 0.80 16.15
N ALA A 41 -2.19 1.82 16.78
CA ALA A 41 -2.91 1.65 18.04
C ALA A 41 -4.09 0.69 17.90
N ALA A 42 -4.86 0.77 16.80
CA ALA A 42 -5.96 -0.16 16.53
C ALA A 42 -5.47 -1.60 16.34
N LEU A 43 -4.37 -1.81 15.60
CA LEU A 43 -3.75 -3.13 15.45
C LEU A 43 -3.30 -3.71 16.80
N ASN A 44 -2.63 -2.91 17.60
CA ASN A 44 -2.21 -3.31 18.97
C ASN A 44 -3.42 -3.65 19.85
N GLY A 45 -4.51 -2.89 19.75
CA GLY A 45 -5.79 -3.18 20.41
C GLY A 45 -6.41 -4.51 19.98
N CYS A 46 -6.14 -4.95 18.75
CA CYS A 46 -6.51 -6.27 18.22
C CYS A 46 -5.50 -7.37 18.62
N GLY A 47 -4.43 -7.05 19.37
CA GLY A 47 -3.37 -7.99 19.73
C GLY A 47 -2.40 -8.29 18.58
N LEU A 48 -2.31 -7.41 17.59
CA LEU A 48 -1.36 -7.50 16.49
C LEU A 48 -0.21 -6.52 16.72
N GLY A 49 1.01 -6.94 16.40
CA GLY A 49 2.20 -6.11 16.58
C GLY A 49 3.39 -6.62 15.77
N ARG A 50 4.57 -6.34 16.29
CA ARG A 50 5.86 -6.66 15.67
C ARG A 50 5.91 -8.10 15.17
N ASN A 51 6.25 -8.30 13.89
CA ASN A 51 6.37 -9.58 13.18
C ASN A 51 5.05 -10.35 12.95
N ASP A 52 3.90 -9.85 13.40
CA ASP A 52 2.62 -10.43 13.03
C ASP A 52 2.29 -10.13 11.56
N ARG A 53 2.00 -11.16 10.79
CA ARG A 53 1.73 -11.05 9.35
C ARG A 53 0.26 -10.74 9.13
N VAL A 54 0.00 -9.57 8.56
CA VAL A 54 -1.34 -9.08 8.27
C VAL A 54 -1.56 -9.11 6.76
N ALA A 55 -2.40 -10.00 6.29
CA ALA A 55 -2.81 -10.05 4.89
C ALA A 55 -3.71 -8.85 4.58
N ILE A 56 -3.50 -8.22 3.41
CA ILE A 56 -4.26 -7.06 2.98
C ILE A 56 -4.89 -7.36 1.62
N VAL A 57 -6.22 -7.38 1.55
CA VAL A 57 -6.97 -7.62 0.32
C VAL A 57 -7.90 -6.44 0.08
N LEU A 58 -7.37 -5.40 -0.53
CA LEU A 58 -8.06 -4.15 -0.80
C LEU A 58 -8.00 -3.83 -2.30
N PRO A 59 -9.02 -3.15 -2.84
CA PRO A 59 -8.94 -2.58 -4.18
C PRO A 59 -7.74 -1.64 -4.30
N ASN A 60 -7.17 -1.55 -5.51
CA ASN A 60 -6.12 -0.57 -5.77
C ASN A 60 -6.64 0.85 -5.53
N GLY A 61 -5.82 1.71 -4.95
CA GLY A 61 -6.23 3.09 -4.66
C GLY A 61 -5.63 3.63 -3.36
N PRO A 62 -6.13 4.78 -2.90
CA PRO A 62 -5.52 5.50 -1.79
C PRO A 62 -5.59 4.71 -0.47
N HIS A 63 -6.67 3.98 -0.21
CA HIS A 63 -6.80 3.18 1.02
C HIS A 63 -5.82 2.02 1.06
N MET A 64 -5.55 1.37 -0.09
CA MET A 64 -4.52 0.33 -0.17
C MET A 64 -3.13 0.90 0.10
N ALA A 65 -2.83 2.09 -0.45
CA ALA A 65 -1.54 2.76 -0.25
C ALA A 65 -1.30 3.11 1.23
N THR A 66 -2.27 3.73 1.88
CA THR A 66 -2.16 4.14 3.28
C THR A 66 -2.26 2.96 4.25
N ALA A 67 -3.09 1.94 3.96
CA ALA A 67 -3.16 0.70 4.73
C ALA A 67 -1.81 -0.04 4.71
N PHE A 68 -1.18 -0.15 3.54
CA PHE A 68 0.17 -0.74 3.44
C PHE A 68 1.16 -0.02 4.36
N VAL A 69 1.28 1.31 4.24
CA VAL A 69 2.24 2.10 5.04
C VAL A 69 1.94 1.99 6.54
N SER A 70 0.66 2.08 6.91
CA SER A 70 0.24 2.06 8.31
C SER A 70 0.44 0.68 8.95
N ILE A 71 0.04 -0.38 8.26
CA ILE A 71 0.18 -1.76 8.76
C ILE A 71 1.65 -2.14 8.83
N ALA A 72 2.44 -1.83 7.78
CA ALA A 72 3.87 -2.07 7.80
C ALA A 72 4.61 -1.30 8.91
N THR A 73 4.04 -0.21 9.43
CA THR A 73 4.60 0.54 10.56
C THR A 73 4.37 -0.18 11.90
N GLY A 74 3.32 -0.98 12.05
CA GLY A 74 2.96 -1.65 13.32
C GLY A 74 3.12 -3.18 13.29
N ALA A 75 3.17 -3.78 12.10
CA ALA A 75 3.19 -5.22 11.87
C ALA A 75 3.91 -5.55 10.56
N THR A 76 3.79 -6.77 10.06
CA THR A 76 4.27 -7.16 8.72
C THR A 76 3.11 -7.12 7.73
N ALA A 77 3.16 -6.22 6.76
CA ALA A 77 2.14 -6.11 5.71
C ALA A 77 2.34 -7.21 4.64
N ALA A 78 1.26 -7.86 4.25
CA ALA A 78 1.26 -8.86 3.18
C ALA A 78 0.13 -8.57 2.17
N PRO A 79 0.33 -7.65 1.22
CA PRO A 79 -0.64 -7.33 0.18
C PRO A 79 -0.87 -8.52 -0.76
N LEU A 80 -2.13 -8.88 -0.97
CA LEU A 80 -2.55 -9.92 -1.90
C LEU A 80 -3.39 -9.31 -3.04
N ASN A 81 -3.36 -9.96 -4.19
CA ASN A 81 -4.19 -9.55 -5.33
C ASN A 81 -5.68 -9.72 -5.00
N PRO A 82 -6.50 -8.65 -5.01
CA PRO A 82 -7.91 -8.74 -4.69
C PRO A 82 -8.73 -9.56 -5.69
N SER A 83 -8.18 -9.87 -6.86
CA SER A 83 -8.81 -10.69 -7.88
C SER A 83 -8.56 -12.19 -7.75
N TYR A 84 -7.87 -12.63 -6.71
CA TYR A 84 -7.65 -14.06 -6.46
C TYR A 84 -8.96 -14.80 -6.20
N ARG A 85 -8.99 -16.08 -6.58
CA ARG A 85 -10.07 -17.01 -6.26
C ARG A 85 -9.90 -17.59 -4.85
N ALA A 86 -10.92 -18.24 -4.34
CA ALA A 86 -10.91 -18.84 -3.00
C ALA A 86 -9.72 -19.81 -2.79
N GLU A 87 -9.40 -20.66 -3.80
CA GLU A 87 -8.27 -21.60 -3.70
C GLU A 87 -6.92 -20.88 -3.57
N GLU A 88 -6.73 -19.77 -4.30
CA GLU A 88 -5.51 -18.96 -4.22
C GLU A 88 -5.42 -18.28 -2.85
N PHE A 89 -6.52 -17.69 -2.35
CA PHE A 89 -6.56 -17.12 -1.01
C PHE A 89 -6.26 -18.17 0.07
N ARG A 90 -6.81 -19.38 -0.06
CA ARG A 90 -6.53 -20.48 0.88
C ARG A 90 -5.04 -20.79 0.95
N PHE A 91 -4.40 -20.91 -0.21
CA PHE A 91 -2.97 -21.12 -0.30
C PHE A 91 -2.17 -19.97 0.31
N PHE A 92 -2.45 -18.71 -0.12
CA PHE A 92 -1.64 -17.57 0.31
C PHE A 92 -1.82 -17.24 1.80
N LEU A 93 -3.02 -17.34 2.35
CA LEU A 93 -3.27 -17.07 3.76
C LEU A 93 -2.60 -18.12 4.67
N GLU A 94 -2.61 -19.39 4.25
CA GLU A 94 -1.92 -20.48 4.93
C GLU A 94 -0.39 -20.31 4.83
N ASP A 95 0.16 -20.11 3.64
CA ASP A 95 1.60 -19.95 3.42
C ASP A 95 2.18 -18.73 4.14
N LEU A 96 1.40 -17.64 4.22
CA LEU A 96 1.72 -16.47 5.04
C LEU A 96 1.68 -16.78 6.54
N ASN A 97 1.00 -17.82 7.00
CA ASN A 97 0.61 -17.97 8.40
C ASN A 97 -0.02 -16.65 8.91
N ALA A 98 -1.03 -16.16 8.19
CA ALA A 98 -1.61 -14.85 8.43
C ALA A 98 -2.30 -14.78 9.80
N ARG A 99 -1.96 -13.76 10.60
CA ARG A 99 -2.54 -13.52 11.92
C ARG A 99 -3.85 -12.76 11.84
N ALA A 100 -4.04 -11.99 10.77
CA ALA A 100 -5.27 -11.29 10.47
C ALA A 100 -5.36 -11.01 8.97
N LEU A 101 -6.58 -10.74 8.51
CA LEU A 101 -6.91 -10.32 7.14
C LEU A 101 -7.62 -8.96 7.18
N VAL A 102 -7.09 -7.98 6.46
CA VAL A 102 -7.75 -6.68 6.28
C VAL A 102 -8.53 -6.67 4.96
N LEU A 103 -9.81 -6.37 5.04
CA LEU A 103 -10.76 -6.24 3.92
C LEU A 103 -11.54 -4.93 4.03
N MET A 104 -12.10 -4.44 2.90
CA MET A 104 -13.15 -3.42 2.97
C MET A 104 -14.36 -3.94 3.73
N ALA A 105 -15.02 -3.11 4.51
CA ALA A 105 -16.18 -3.49 5.32
C ALA A 105 -17.31 -4.10 4.48
N ASP A 106 -17.54 -3.57 3.28
CA ASP A 106 -18.55 -4.01 2.33
C ASP A 106 -18.07 -5.05 1.30
N SER A 107 -16.85 -5.62 1.52
CA SER A 107 -16.25 -6.54 0.55
C SER A 107 -16.92 -7.91 0.53
N GLU A 108 -17.33 -8.34 -0.66
CA GLU A 108 -17.78 -9.69 -0.96
C GLU A 108 -16.64 -10.62 -1.42
N SER A 109 -15.38 -10.24 -1.16
CA SER A 109 -14.20 -11.02 -1.56
C SER A 109 -14.27 -12.46 -1.02
N PRO A 110 -13.92 -13.45 -1.85
CA PRO A 110 -13.79 -14.85 -1.41
C PRO A 110 -12.81 -15.03 -0.23
N ALA A 111 -11.88 -14.08 -0.05
CA ALA A 111 -10.93 -14.08 1.06
C ALA A 111 -11.64 -14.08 2.43
N ARG A 112 -12.82 -13.45 2.55
CA ARG A 112 -13.61 -13.43 3.80
C ARG A 112 -14.04 -14.84 4.23
N ALA A 113 -14.60 -15.61 3.30
CA ALA A 113 -15.02 -16.99 3.57
C ALA A 113 -13.80 -17.88 3.91
N VAL A 114 -12.72 -17.75 3.16
CA VAL A 114 -11.50 -18.51 3.39
C VAL A 114 -10.86 -18.16 4.75
N ALA A 115 -10.86 -16.89 5.14
CA ALA A 115 -10.37 -16.48 6.46
C ALA A 115 -11.20 -17.12 7.59
N ALA A 116 -12.54 -17.21 7.40
CA ALA A 116 -13.41 -17.90 8.37
C ALA A 116 -13.11 -19.40 8.44
N GLU A 117 -12.90 -20.09 7.30
CA GLU A 117 -12.50 -21.50 7.24
C GLU A 117 -11.17 -21.76 7.99
N GLN A 118 -10.21 -20.83 7.87
CA GLN A 118 -8.88 -20.93 8.50
C GLN A 118 -8.81 -20.33 9.91
N ASN A 119 -9.94 -19.86 10.46
CA ASN A 119 -10.00 -19.15 11.75
C ASN A 119 -9.13 -17.89 11.82
N ILE A 120 -8.87 -17.21 10.70
CA ILE A 120 -8.14 -15.96 10.63
C ILE A 120 -9.11 -14.81 10.93
N PRO A 121 -8.84 -13.96 11.93
CA PRO A 121 -9.66 -12.79 12.21
C PRO A 121 -9.69 -11.83 11.03
N VAL A 122 -10.88 -11.34 10.68
CA VAL A 122 -11.04 -10.28 9.69
C VAL A 122 -11.11 -8.93 10.42
N ILE A 123 -10.32 -7.98 9.94
CA ILE A 123 -10.37 -6.58 10.32
C ILE A 123 -10.98 -5.81 9.17
N GLU A 124 -12.09 -5.16 9.42
CA GLU A 124 -12.82 -4.40 8.42
C GLU A 124 -12.28 -2.98 8.33
N LEU A 125 -11.99 -2.54 7.11
CA LEU A 125 -11.58 -1.18 6.80
C LEU A 125 -12.80 -0.40 6.32
N GLU A 126 -13.20 0.61 7.10
CA GLU A 126 -14.25 1.57 6.75
C GLU A 126 -13.61 2.83 6.15
N PRO A 127 -13.82 3.11 4.84
CA PRO A 127 -13.14 4.21 4.18
C PRO A 127 -13.76 5.56 4.55
N ASN A 128 -12.93 6.57 4.81
CA ASN A 128 -13.38 7.96 4.79
C ASN A 128 -13.76 8.36 3.36
N LYS A 129 -14.94 8.95 3.19
CA LYS A 129 -15.47 9.31 1.86
C LYS A 129 -14.90 10.62 1.31
N ASN A 130 -14.36 11.47 2.16
CA ASN A 130 -13.95 12.83 1.81
C ASN A 130 -12.45 12.93 1.54
N VAL A 131 -11.61 12.33 2.39
CA VAL A 131 -10.15 12.44 2.32
C VAL A 131 -9.54 11.18 1.76
N ALA A 132 -8.62 11.33 0.81
CA ALA A 132 -7.94 10.24 0.15
C ALA A 132 -7.17 9.37 1.16
N GLY A 133 -7.49 8.08 1.22
CA GLY A 133 -6.75 7.11 1.99
C GLY A 133 -6.99 7.12 3.50
N LEU A 134 -7.79 8.00 4.06
CA LEU A 134 -8.22 7.88 5.45
C LEU A 134 -9.25 6.77 5.61
N PHE A 135 -9.15 6.04 6.72
CA PHE A 135 -10.06 4.94 7.06
C PHE A 135 -10.05 4.68 8.57
N GLU A 136 -11.00 3.90 9.03
CA GLU A 136 -11.03 3.31 10.36
C GLU A 136 -10.93 1.78 10.26
N LEU A 137 -10.36 1.14 11.27
CA LEU A 137 -10.27 -0.31 11.38
C LEU A 137 -11.23 -0.81 12.47
N HIS A 138 -12.08 -1.76 12.11
CA HIS A 138 -13.03 -2.40 13.02
C HIS A 138 -12.76 -3.90 13.08
N SER A 139 -12.63 -4.45 14.29
CA SER A 139 -12.48 -5.89 14.50
C SER A 139 -13.50 -6.37 15.51
N GLN A 140 -14.21 -7.43 15.16
CA GLN A 140 -15.16 -8.08 16.08
C GLN A 140 -14.48 -9.06 17.04
N ARG A 141 -13.22 -9.40 16.82
CA ARG A 141 -12.49 -10.42 17.56
C ARG A 141 -11.13 -9.89 17.99
N ALA A 142 -10.89 -9.86 19.30
CA ALA A 142 -9.55 -9.64 19.81
C ALA A 142 -8.66 -10.84 19.42
N VAL A 143 -7.50 -10.55 18.85
CA VAL A 143 -6.43 -11.53 18.69
C VAL A 143 -5.71 -11.61 20.04
N SER A 144 -5.23 -12.79 20.44
CA SER A 144 -4.43 -12.95 21.66
C SER A 144 -3.24 -11.97 21.64
N SER A 145 -2.92 -11.38 22.78
CA SER A 145 -1.93 -10.30 22.96
C SER A 145 -0.75 -10.35 21.99
N GLY A 146 -0.66 -9.36 21.11
CA GLY A 146 0.49 -9.12 20.24
C GLY A 146 1.65 -8.48 21.00
N SER A 147 2.83 -8.47 20.39
CA SER A 147 4.01 -7.81 20.96
C SER A 147 3.92 -6.30 20.73
N ASN A 148 3.83 -5.52 21.81
CA ASN A 148 3.96 -4.05 21.77
C ASN A 148 5.43 -3.59 21.67
N ALA A 149 6.36 -4.47 21.28
CA ALA A 149 7.76 -4.13 21.11
C ALA A 149 7.95 -3.16 19.95
N SER A 150 8.85 -2.21 20.13
CA SER A 150 9.21 -1.25 19.08
C SER A 150 9.76 -1.96 17.86
N ILE A 151 9.28 -1.57 16.69
CA ILE A 151 9.74 -2.07 15.39
C ILE A 151 11.12 -1.48 15.08
N VAL A 152 12.02 -2.33 14.57
CA VAL A 152 13.38 -1.97 14.19
C VAL A 152 13.62 -2.20 12.68
N ALA A 153 14.74 -1.68 12.17
CA ALA A 153 15.05 -1.74 10.73
C ALA A 153 15.16 -3.16 10.16
N ASP A 154 15.56 -4.12 10.97
CA ASP A 154 15.73 -5.52 10.56
C ASP A 154 14.43 -6.33 10.59
N ASP A 155 13.36 -5.79 11.18
CA ASP A 155 12.06 -6.45 11.17
C ASP A 155 11.47 -6.48 9.76
N THR A 156 10.74 -7.55 9.47
CA THR A 156 10.04 -7.70 8.20
C THR A 156 8.87 -6.72 8.13
N ALA A 157 8.93 -5.78 7.18
CA ALA A 157 7.88 -4.80 6.94
C ALA A 157 6.88 -5.25 5.87
N LEU A 158 7.36 -5.98 4.87
CA LEU A 158 6.58 -6.41 3.71
C LEU A 158 6.89 -7.84 3.37
N ILE A 159 5.86 -8.63 3.12
CA ILE A 159 5.98 -9.95 2.48
C ILE A 159 5.25 -9.91 1.15
N LEU A 160 5.94 -10.32 0.09
CA LEU A 160 5.36 -10.54 -1.22
C LEU A 160 5.58 -12.00 -1.66
N HIS A 161 4.69 -12.46 -2.54
CA HIS A 161 4.89 -13.72 -3.24
C HIS A 161 5.35 -13.45 -4.66
N THR A 162 6.37 -14.17 -5.10
CA THR A 162 6.84 -14.12 -6.49
C THR A 162 6.39 -15.37 -7.23
N SER A 163 5.98 -15.20 -8.48
CA SER A 163 5.84 -16.33 -9.42
C SER A 163 7.22 -16.88 -9.70
N GLY A 164 7.67 -17.83 -8.87
CA GLY A 164 8.94 -18.52 -9.11
C GLY A 164 8.91 -19.33 -10.41
N THR A 165 10.08 -19.69 -10.92
CA THR A 165 10.23 -20.66 -12.03
C THR A 165 9.73 -22.08 -11.68
N THR A 166 9.34 -22.29 -10.42
CA THR A 166 8.76 -23.52 -9.87
C THR A 166 7.26 -23.34 -9.69
N SER A 167 6.50 -24.45 -9.68
CA SER A 167 5.03 -24.47 -9.60
C SER A 167 4.40 -23.81 -8.35
N ARG A 168 5.21 -23.45 -7.35
CA ARG A 168 4.73 -22.77 -6.13
C ARG A 168 5.34 -21.38 -5.99
N PRO A 169 4.52 -20.33 -5.72
CA PRO A 169 5.00 -19.01 -5.37
C PRO A 169 5.94 -19.05 -4.15
N LYS A 170 6.96 -18.19 -4.15
CA LYS A 170 7.91 -18.11 -3.03
C LYS A 170 7.65 -16.85 -2.21
N ILE A 171 7.65 -16.97 -0.89
CA ILE A 171 7.66 -15.86 0.04
C ILE A 171 8.98 -15.08 -0.08
N VAL A 172 8.86 -13.76 -0.22
CA VAL A 172 9.98 -12.81 -0.21
C VAL A 172 9.75 -11.81 0.92
N PRO A 173 10.38 -12.01 2.09
CA PRO A 173 10.34 -11.03 3.16
C PRO A 173 11.30 -9.87 2.86
N LEU A 174 10.83 -8.65 3.09
CA LEU A 174 11.60 -7.42 2.94
C LEU A 174 11.57 -6.66 4.27
N SER A 175 12.75 -6.35 4.82
CA SER A 175 12.83 -5.59 6.06
C SER A 175 12.54 -4.11 5.84
N HIS A 176 12.26 -3.38 6.93
CA HIS A 176 12.18 -1.92 6.90
C HIS A 176 13.43 -1.31 6.29
N GLY A 177 14.61 -1.80 6.68
CA GLY A 177 15.90 -1.33 6.14
C GLY A 177 16.00 -1.52 4.64
N ASN A 178 15.59 -2.69 4.10
CA ASN A 178 15.58 -2.95 2.66
C ASN A 178 14.68 -1.95 1.92
N LEU A 179 13.45 -1.75 2.41
CA LEU A 179 12.49 -0.87 1.77
C LEU A 179 12.93 0.59 1.80
N VAL A 180 13.45 1.05 2.95
CA VAL A 180 13.93 2.43 3.09
C VAL A 180 15.15 2.69 2.21
N ALA A 181 16.13 1.78 2.18
CA ALA A 181 17.32 1.92 1.34
C ALA A 181 16.94 1.97 -0.15
N SER A 182 16.11 1.01 -0.60
CA SER A 182 15.65 0.95 -1.99
C SER A 182 14.83 2.19 -2.38
N SER A 183 13.94 2.66 -1.51
CA SER A 183 13.15 3.88 -1.75
C SER A 183 14.04 5.11 -1.96
N ARG A 184 15.08 5.25 -1.14
CA ARG A 184 16.04 6.35 -1.24
C ARG A 184 16.86 6.27 -2.53
N HIS A 185 17.40 5.10 -2.85
CA HIS A 185 18.19 4.91 -4.08
C HIS A 185 17.35 5.21 -5.34
N ILE A 186 16.08 4.80 -5.36
CA ILE A 186 15.16 5.15 -6.46
C ILE A 186 14.95 6.66 -6.52
N GLY A 187 14.66 7.29 -5.37
CA GLY A 187 14.47 8.74 -5.29
C GLY A 187 15.71 9.52 -5.75
N GLU A 188 16.91 9.12 -5.33
CA GLU A 188 18.18 9.71 -5.76
C GLU A 188 18.43 9.50 -7.26
N THR A 189 18.21 8.30 -7.79
CA THR A 189 18.40 7.97 -9.20
C THR A 189 17.48 8.78 -10.12
N LEU A 190 16.24 9.01 -9.68
CA LEU A 190 15.26 9.80 -10.40
C LEU A 190 15.31 11.29 -10.06
N ALA A 191 16.23 11.70 -9.16
CA ALA A 191 16.35 13.06 -8.65
C ALA A 191 15.02 13.62 -8.10
N LEU A 192 14.24 12.77 -7.39
CA LEU A 192 12.95 13.17 -6.84
C LEU A 192 13.12 14.15 -5.67
N SER A 193 12.19 15.07 -5.57
CA SER A 193 12.12 16.12 -4.56
C SER A 193 10.72 16.20 -3.91
N ALA A 194 10.55 17.11 -2.96
CA ALA A 194 9.26 17.38 -2.34
C ALA A 194 8.23 18.01 -3.31
N ASP A 195 8.69 18.55 -4.43
CA ASP A 195 7.82 19.17 -5.45
C ASP A 195 7.28 18.12 -6.45
N ASP A 196 7.79 16.88 -6.39
CA ASP A 196 7.39 15.84 -7.33
C ASP A 196 6.10 15.15 -6.93
N CYS A 197 5.31 14.85 -7.95
CA CYS A 197 4.05 14.12 -7.83
C CYS A 197 4.05 12.91 -8.76
N CYS A 198 3.93 11.72 -8.22
CA CYS A 198 3.84 10.46 -8.97
C CYS A 198 2.40 10.13 -9.34
N LEU A 199 2.08 9.90 -10.60
CA LEU A 199 0.85 9.21 -10.97
C LEU A 199 1.07 7.69 -10.86
N ASN A 200 0.59 7.09 -9.76
CA ASN A 200 0.73 5.67 -9.54
C ASN A 200 -0.45 4.89 -10.15
N ILE A 201 -0.19 4.27 -11.29
CA ILE A 201 -1.12 3.39 -12.01
C ILE A 201 -0.77 1.91 -11.83
N MET A 202 0.28 1.62 -11.06
CA MET A 202 0.72 0.25 -10.80
C MET A 202 -0.12 -0.42 -9.70
N PRO A 203 -0.26 -1.76 -9.74
CA PRO A 203 -0.93 -2.48 -8.68
C PRO A 203 -0.19 -2.36 -7.34
N LEU A 204 -0.93 -2.06 -6.27
CA LEU A 204 -0.41 -1.92 -4.91
C LEU A 204 -0.32 -3.26 -4.14
N PHE A 205 -0.33 -4.38 -4.83
CA PHE A 205 0.07 -5.70 -4.34
C PHE A 205 1.34 -6.23 -5.01
N HIS A 206 2.02 -5.37 -5.79
CA HIS A 206 3.33 -5.64 -6.39
C HIS A 206 4.37 -4.63 -5.92
N ILE A 207 5.63 -5.11 -5.83
CA ILE A 207 6.76 -4.29 -5.38
C ILE A 207 6.91 -2.98 -6.17
N HIS A 208 6.64 -2.98 -7.47
CA HIS A 208 6.74 -1.81 -8.33
C HIS A 208 5.83 -0.66 -7.83
N GLY A 209 4.54 -0.94 -7.61
CA GLY A 209 3.58 0.06 -7.12
C GLY A 209 3.85 0.51 -5.68
N LEU A 210 4.23 -0.44 -4.82
CA LEU A 210 4.49 -0.18 -3.41
C LEU A 210 5.82 0.54 -3.17
N LEU A 211 6.90 0.06 -3.77
CA LEU A 211 8.23 0.58 -3.51
C LEU A 211 8.63 1.68 -4.48
N ALA A 212 8.60 1.40 -5.80
CA ALA A 212 9.14 2.33 -6.77
C ALA A 212 8.25 3.56 -6.99
N ALA A 213 6.93 3.43 -6.88
CA ALA A 213 6.03 4.56 -7.00
C ALA A 213 5.69 5.20 -5.64
N LEU A 214 5.14 4.42 -4.69
CA LEU A 214 4.64 4.98 -3.42
C LEU A 214 5.77 5.35 -2.47
N LEU A 215 6.58 4.37 -2.01
CA LEU A 215 7.59 4.66 -0.98
C LEU A 215 8.71 5.57 -1.48
N ALA A 216 9.12 5.49 -2.76
CA ALA A 216 10.14 6.38 -3.30
C ALA A 216 9.69 7.84 -3.32
N SER A 217 8.43 8.12 -3.69
CA SER A 217 7.86 9.47 -3.62
C SER A 217 7.81 9.99 -2.18
N LEU A 218 7.32 9.17 -1.24
CA LEU A 218 7.26 9.55 0.18
C LEU A 218 8.65 9.75 0.79
N ALA A 219 9.65 8.98 0.36
CA ALA A 219 11.05 9.13 0.78
C ALA A 219 11.66 10.46 0.33
N ALA A 220 11.20 11.00 -0.80
CA ALA A 220 11.60 12.31 -1.30
C ALA A 220 10.81 13.48 -0.66
N GLY A 221 9.74 13.19 0.09
CA GLY A 221 8.81 14.19 0.61
C GLY A 221 7.78 14.65 -0.41
N GLY A 222 7.73 14.02 -1.58
CA GLY A 222 6.79 14.28 -2.66
C GLY A 222 5.42 13.64 -2.44
N SER A 223 4.57 13.66 -3.45
CA SER A 223 3.19 13.18 -3.38
C SER A 223 2.89 12.06 -4.38
N VAL A 224 1.79 11.35 -4.16
CA VAL A 224 1.36 10.25 -5.02
C VAL A 224 -0.12 10.35 -5.31
N VAL A 225 -0.47 10.34 -6.60
CA VAL A 225 -1.86 10.14 -7.06
C VAL A 225 -2.14 8.65 -7.12
N CYS A 226 -2.93 8.15 -6.18
CA CYS A 226 -3.33 6.75 -6.11
C CYS A 226 -4.62 6.53 -6.91
N THR A 227 -4.49 5.93 -8.09
CA THR A 227 -5.62 5.61 -8.96
C THR A 227 -6.23 4.25 -8.62
N PRO A 228 -7.46 3.94 -9.08
CA PRO A 228 -8.04 2.60 -8.94
C PRO A 228 -7.29 1.50 -9.73
N GLY A 229 -6.16 1.82 -10.32
CA GLY A 229 -5.34 0.97 -11.16
C GLY A 229 -5.21 1.52 -12.58
N PHE A 230 -4.49 0.80 -13.43
CA PHE A 230 -4.27 1.22 -14.80
C PHE A 230 -5.58 1.28 -15.60
N ASN A 231 -5.85 2.43 -16.18
CA ASN A 231 -6.94 2.64 -17.13
C ASN A 231 -6.49 3.60 -18.22
N ALA A 232 -6.21 3.06 -19.42
CA ALA A 232 -5.69 3.83 -20.54
C ALA A 232 -6.68 4.92 -21.06
N LEU A 233 -7.99 4.80 -20.76
CA LEU A 233 -8.99 5.81 -21.13
C LEU A 233 -8.96 7.01 -20.17
N LYS A 234 -8.70 6.75 -18.87
CA LYS A 234 -8.68 7.78 -17.83
C LYS A 234 -7.29 8.39 -17.63
N PHE A 235 -6.23 7.78 -18.17
CA PHE A 235 -4.85 8.18 -17.93
C PHE A 235 -4.63 9.67 -18.21
N PHE A 236 -5.01 10.15 -19.41
CA PHE A 236 -4.81 11.56 -19.77
C PHE A 236 -5.68 12.52 -18.98
N ALA A 237 -6.90 12.11 -18.58
CA ALA A 237 -7.72 12.90 -17.67
C ALA A 237 -7.06 13.06 -16.29
N TRP A 238 -6.43 12.02 -15.76
CA TRP A 238 -5.66 12.11 -14.53
C TRP A 238 -4.41 12.97 -14.68
N MET A 239 -3.69 12.86 -15.83
CA MET A 239 -2.56 13.75 -16.13
C MET A 239 -2.99 15.22 -16.12
N ALA A 240 -4.12 15.55 -16.74
CA ALA A 240 -4.64 16.92 -16.78
C ALA A 240 -5.09 17.42 -15.40
N ALA A 241 -5.78 16.56 -14.63
CA ALA A 241 -6.35 16.93 -13.34
C ALA A 241 -5.29 17.12 -12.24
N PHE A 242 -4.30 16.23 -12.18
CA PHE A 242 -3.31 16.23 -11.11
C PHE A 242 -1.95 16.81 -11.50
N LYS A 243 -1.68 16.97 -12.79
CA LYS A 243 -0.41 17.48 -13.34
C LYS A 243 0.82 16.82 -12.67
N PRO A 244 0.88 15.47 -12.62
CA PRO A 244 2.00 14.78 -12.00
C PRO A 244 3.29 15.08 -12.75
N SER A 245 4.43 15.15 -12.05
CA SER A 245 5.74 15.36 -12.66
C SER A 245 6.29 14.07 -13.28
N TRP A 246 5.84 12.92 -12.84
CA TRP A 246 6.27 11.63 -13.35
C TRP A 246 5.24 10.51 -13.13
N TYR A 247 5.43 9.43 -13.85
CA TYR A 247 4.73 8.16 -13.63
C TYR A 247 5.65 6.99 -13.96
N THR A 248 5.30 5.81 -13.50
CA THR A 248 5.99 4.58 -13.84
C THR A 248 5.00 3.50 -14.26
N ALA A 249 5.40 2.66 -15.22
CA ALA A 249 4.54 1.62 -15.78
C ALA A 249 5.36 0.48 -16.38
N VAL A 250 4.72 -0.66 -16.61
CA VAL A 250 5.33 -1.75 -17.40
C VAL A 250 5.17 -1.49 -18.91
N PRO A 251 6.00 -2.13 -19.77
CA PRO A 251 6.00 -1.84 -21.22
C PRO A 251 4.63 -1.92 -21.89
N THR A 252 3.80 -2.88 -21.52
CA THR A 252 2.44 -3.04 -22.08
C THR A 252 1.52 -1.87 -21.75
N MET A 253 1.66 -1.28 -20.54
CA MET A 253 0.91 -0.07 -20.17
C MET A 253 1.38 1.14 -20.95
N HIS A 254 2.71 1.32 -21.15
CA HIS A 254 3.26 2.39 -21.99
C HIS A 254 2.75 2.29 -23.42
N GLN A 255 2.73 1.10 -24.02
CA GLN A 255 2.18 0.87 -25.35
C GLN A 255 0.70 1.27 -25.43
N ALA A 256 -0.11 0.88 -24.45
CA ALA A 256 -1.53 1.24 -24.40
C ALA A 256 -1.75 2.75 -24.24
N ILE A 257 -0.91 3.45 -23.49
CA ILE A 257 -0.91 4.91 -23.36
C ILE A 257 -0.53 5.57 -24.70
N LEU A 258 0.59 5.16 -25.31
CA LEU A 258 1.07 5.71 -26.57
C LEU A 258 0.06 5.56 -27.69
N THR A 259 -0.66 4.46 -27.79
CA THR A 259 -1.72 4.25 -28.78
C THR A 259 -2.81 5.33 -28.70
N ARG A 260 -3.02 5.93 -27.53
CA ARG A 260 -4.05 6.96 -27.28
C ARG A 260 -3.52 8.39 -27.30
N ALA A 261 -2.21 8.58 -27.19
CA ALA A 261 -1.56 9.88 -27.14
C ALA A 261 -1.95 10.80 -28.31
N PRO A 262 -2.07 10.34 -29.58
CA PRO A 262 -2.43 11.22 -30.71
C PRO A 262 -3.78 11.92 -30.54
N ARG A 263 -4.72 11.31 -29.78
CA ARG A 263 -6.07 11.87 -29.52
C ARG A 263 -6.09 12.82 -28.33
N ASN A 264 -4.98 12.94 -27.61
CA ASN A 264 -4.86 13.71 -26.35
C ASN A 264 -3.70 14.71 -26.39
N ARG A 265 -3.34 15.22 -27.58
CA ARG A 265 -2.20 16.14 -27.80
C ARG A 265 -2.32 17.51 -27.10
N GLY A 266 -3.41 17.80 -26.44
CA GLY A 266 -3.63 19.07 -25.74
C GLY A 266 -3.71 18.91 -24.22
N THR A 267 -3.42 17.75 -23.69
CA THR A 267 -3.46 17.46 -22.24
C THR A 267 -2.07 17.43 -21.64
#